data_6fef0415881d63a07dfe929bab62ba60
#
_entry.id   6fef0415881d63a07dfe929bab62ba60
#
_cell.length_a   1.000
_cell.length_b   1.000
_cell.length_c   1.000
_cell.angle_alpha   90.00
_cell.angle_beta   90.00
_cell.angle_gamma   90.00
#
_symmetry.space_group_name_H-M   'P 1'
#
loop_
_entity.id
_entity.type
_entity.pdbx_description
1 polymer ?
#
loop_
_entity_poly.entity_id
_entity_poly.type
_entity_poly.pdbx_seq_one_letter_code
_entity_poly.pdbx_strand_id
1 'polypeptide(L)'
;MKKRHINTLVIGSGAAGLCAALRLYREGVKDILVITEGVRMGTSINTGSDKQTYYKLGMYGTEPDSPADLAKSYMAGGAVHGDIALVEAALSARGFLHLCDLGVPFPHDELGQYIGYKTDHDPRRRATSCGPYTSKEMCLALLRALKETSVEIAEKRIAAELLKVDGRAAGAVVYNGEEECFETVTAENTVFAVGGPGGLYATSVYPP
;
A
#
# COMPACT_ATOMS: atom_id res chain seq x y z
N MET A 1 27.76 11.75 10.37
CA MET A 1 26.49 11.26 9.83
C MET A 1 26.81 10.09 8.92
N LYS A 2 26.27 8.91 9.20
CA LYS A 2 26.43 7.71 8.35
C LYS A 2 25.81 7.98 6.98
N LYS A 3 26.41 7.43 5.93
CA LYS A 3 25.92 7.53 4.55
C LYS A 3 25.73 6.12 4.00
N ARG A 4 24.61 5.90 3.37
CA ARG A 4 24.29 4.67 2.65
C ARG A 4 23.75 5.03 1.26
N HIS A 5 24.09 4.23 0.27
CA HIS A 5 23.53 4.30 -1.08
C HIS A 5 22.84 3.00 -1.41
N ILE A 6 21.67 3.08 -2.02
CA ILE A 6 20.84 1.92 -2.42
C ILE A 6 20.18 2.17 -3.77
N ASN A 7 19.69 1.11 -4.40
CA ASN A 7 18.89 1.28 -5.61
C ASN A 7 17.53 1.90 -5.31
N THR A 8 16.77 1.33 -4.38
CA THR A 8 15.41 1.82 -4.09
C THR A 8 15.16 1.97 -2.59
N LEU A 9 14.81 3.18 -2.18
CA LEU A 9 14.31 3.51 -0.85
C LEU A 9 12.78 3.49 -0.86
N VAL A 10 12.17 2.71 0.03
CA VAL A 10 10.73 2.72 0.30
C VAL A 10 10.49 3.33 1.67
N ILE A 11 9.74 4.42 1.75
CA ILE A 11 9.42 5.12 2.98
C ILE A 11 8.01 4.75 3.40
N GLY A 12 7.91 3.96 4.47
CA GLY A 12 6.65 3.46 5.02
C GLY A 12 6.41 1.98 4.76
N SER A 13 5.94 1.28 5.79
CA SER A 13 5.62 -0.16 5.80
C SER A 13 4.12 -0.45 5.89
N GLY A 14 3.28 0.46 5.41
CA GLY A 14 1.87 0.19 5.15
C GLY A 14 1.67 -0.72 3.94
N ALA A 15 0.41 -1.06 3.61
CA ALA A 15 0.09 -1.94 2.48
C ALA A 15 0.74 -1.50 1.17
N ALA A 16 0.77 -0.19 0.88
CA ALA A 16 1.36 0.36 -0.33
C ALA A 16 2.88 0.13 -0.39
N GLY A 17 3.61 0.46 0.69
CA GLY A 17 5.07 0.32 0.74
C GLY A 17 5.52 -1.13 0.68
N LEU A 18 4.87 -2.01 1.45
CA LEU A 18 5.16 -3.45 1.44
C LEU A 18 4.87 -4.09 0.06
N CYS A 19 3.74 -3.71 -0.56
CA CYS A 19 3.39 -4.19 -1.88
C CYS A 19 4.39 -3.71 -2.94
N ALA A 20 4.79 -2.43 -2.90
CA ALA A 20 5.78 -1.87 -3.80
C ALA A 20 7.13 -2.58 -3.67
N ALA A 21 7.63 -2.76 -2.44
CA ALA A 21 8.89 -3.45 -2.19
C ALA A 21 8.87 -4.90 -2.72
N LEU A 22 7.81 -5.65 -2.42
CA LEU A 22 7.67 -7.03 -2.89
C LEU A 22 7.58 -7.10 -4.42
N ARG A 23 6.82 -6.18 -5.03
CA ARG A 23 6.68 -6.15 -6.48
C ARG A 23 8.00 -5.81 -7.17
N LEU A 24 8.71 -4.78 -6.73
CA LEU A 24 10.02 -4.41 -7.24
C LEU A 24 11.01 -5.57 -7.13
N TYR A 25 11.03 -6.25 -5.99
CA TYR A 25 11.89 -7.42 -5.80
C TYR A 25 11.60 -8.53 -6.81
N ARG A 26 10.32 -8.82 -7.07
CA ARG A 26 9.90 -9.82 -8.07
C ARG A 26 10.22 -9.42 -9.50
N GLU A 27 10.25 -8.11 -9.79
CA GLU A 27 10.68 -7.56 -11.09
C GLU A 27 12.22 -7.48 -11.24
N GLY A 28 12.96 -7.96 -10.26
CA GLY A 28 14.43 -8.08 -10.35
C GLY A 28 15.23 -7.02 -9.62
N VAL A 29 14.62 -6.01 -9.03
CA VAL A 29 15.30 -5.03 -8.17
C VAL A 29 15.60 -5.69 -6.82
N LYS A 30 16.86 -5.95 -6.51
CA LYS A 30 17.26 -6.70 -5.30
C LYS A 30 17.74 -5.83 -4.16
N ASP A 31 18.26 -4.65 -4.46
CA ASP A 31 18.78 -3.69 -3.47
C ASP A 31 17.69 -2.69 -3.09
N ILE A 32 16.87 -3.12 -2.12
CA ILE A 32 15.71 -2.37 -1.63
C ILE A 32 15.81 -2.23 -0.11
N LEU A 33 15.66 -1.00 0.38
CA LEU A 33 15.51 -0.69 1.80
C LEU A 33 14.13 -0.12 2.05
N VAL A 34 13.38 -0.74 2.94
CA VAL A 34 12.14 -0.18 3.52
C VAL A 34 12.50 0.45 4.86
N ILE A 35 12.20 1.72 5.05
CA ILE A 35 12.33 2.39 6.35
C ILE A 35 10.95 2.64 6.95
N THR A 36 10.83 2.46 8.26
CA THR A 36 9.59 2.63 9.00
C THR A 36 9.85 2.89 10.48
N GLU A 37 8.96 3.57 11.16
CA GLU A 37 8.97 3.63 12.63
C GLU A 37 8.75 2.26 13.25
N GLY A 38 7.90 1.44 12.62
CA GLY A 38 7.67 0.05 12.99
C GLY A 38 6.68 -0.63 12.07
N VAL A 39 6.94 -1.87 11.70
CA VAL A 39 6.09 -2.65 10.78
C VAL A 39 4.67 -2.86 11.29
N ARG A 40 4.42 -2.61 12.58
CA ARG A 40 3.10 -2.74 13.20
C ARG A 40 2.49 -1.39 13.59
N MET A 41 3.08 -0.26 13.21
CA MET A 41 2.63 1.06 13.61
C MET A 41 1.73 1.75 12.59
N GLY A 42 1.80 1.34 11.32
CA GLY A 42 1.03 1.96 10.23
C GLY A 42 -0.49 1.76 10.33
N THR A 43 -1.24 2.67 9.74
CA THR A 43 -2.70 2.64 9.69
C THR A 43 -3.23 1.33 9.08
N SER A 44 -2.64 0.84 8.00
CA SER A 44 -3.09 -0.38 7.31
C SER A 44 -3.11 -1.64 8.20
N ILE A 45 -2.22 -1.72 9.20
CA ILE A 45 -2.15 -2.90 10.09
C ILE A 45 -2.94 -2.71 11.39
N ASN A 46 -3.21 -1.45 11.78
CA ASN A 46 -3.85 -1.11 13.05
C ASN A 46 -5.32 -0.74 12.95
N THR A 47 -5.81 -0.45 11.74
CA THR A 47 -7.24 -0.16 11.56
C THR A 47 -8.04 -1.43 11.43
N GLY A 48 -9.27 -1.38 11.94
CA GLY A 48 -10.28 -2.42 11.77
C GLY A 48 -11.66 -1.79 11.76
N SER A 49 -12.56 -2.33 10.94
CA SER A 49 -13.94 -1.88 10.85
C SER A 49 -14.78 -2.98 10.20
N ASP A 50 -16.02 -3.11 10.61
CA ASP A 50 -17.04 -3.95 9.96
C ASP A 50 -17.29 -3.54 8.50
N LYS A 51 -16.95 -2.30 8.16
CA LYS A 51 -17.07 -1.74 6.79
C LYS A 51 -15.78 -1.80 5.99
N GLN A 52 -14.71 -2.42 6.51
CA GLN A 52 -13.45 -2.51 5.80
C GLN A 52 -13.56 -3.45 4.60
N THR A 53 -13.35 -2.90 3.42
CA THR A 53 -13.52 -3.60 2.15
C THR A 53 -12.35 -3.35 1.21
N TYR A 54 -12.06 -4.34 0.39
CA TYR A 54 -11.25 -4.20 -0.80
C TYR A 54 -12.17 -4.04 -2.01
N TYR A 55 -11.99 -3.00 -2.78
CA TYR A 55 -12.75 -2.74 -4.01
C TYR A 55 -11.98 -3.20 -5.25
N LYS A 56 -12.62 -3.95 -6.09
CA LYS A 56 -12.06 -4.44 -7.35
C LYS A 56 -13.14 -4.49 -8.42
N LEU A 57 -12.75 -4.52 -9.68
CA LEU A 57 -13.65 -4.81 -10.79
C LEU A 57 -14.49 -6.06 -10.50
N GLY A 58 -15.73 -6.05 -10.93
CA GLY A 58 -16.59 -7.22 -10.95
C GLY A 58 -16.03 -8.26 -11.93
N MET A 59 -15.27 -9.24 -11.39
CA MET A 59 -14.61 -10.28 -12.20
C MET A 59 -15.54 -11.47 -12.47
N TYR A 60 -16.54 -11.65 -11.65
CA TYR A 60 -17.46 -12.78 -11.66
C TYR A 60 -18.90 -12.30 -11.53
N GLY A 61 -19.83 -13.15 -11.95
CA GLY A 61 -21.26 -12.82 -11.96
C GLY A 61 -21.75 -12.32 -13.31
N THR A 62 -22.99 -11.87 -13.36
CA THR A 62 -23.70 -11.51 -14.59
C THR A 62 -23.72 -10.00 -14.88
N GLU A 63 -23.27 -9.17 -13.93
CA GLU A 63 -23.24 -7.71 -14.09
C GLU A 63 -21.98 -7.31 -14.86
N PRO A 64 -22.08 -6.64 -16.03
CA PRO A 64 -20.92 -6.16 -16.75
C PRO A 64 -20.25 -5.05 -15.97
N ASP A 65 -18.92 -4.99 -16.01
CA ASP A 65 -18.13 -3.94 -15.38
C ASP A 65 -16.94 -3.51 -16.24
N SER A 66 -16.44 -2.31 -16.00
CA SER A 66 -15.29 -1.79 -16.72
C SER A 66 -14.43 -0.89 -15.82
N PRO A 67 -13.12 -0.73 -16.12
CA PRO A 67 -12.27 0.24 -15.43
C PRO A 67 -12.85 1.66 -15.44
N ALA A 68 -13.46 2.08 -16.55
CA ALA A 68 -14.07 3.39 -16.66
C ALA A 68 -15.27 3.56 -15.71
N ASP A 69 -16.09 2.52 -15.57
CA ASP A 69 -17.24 2.56 -14.67
C ASP A 69 -16.82 2.54 -13.20
N LEU A 70 -15.78 1.78 -12.84
CA LEU A 70 -15.24 1.78 -11.49
C LEU A 70 -14.59 3.13 -11.16
N ALA A 71 -13.82 3.70 -12.08
CA ALA A 71 -13.23 5.03 -11.90
C ALA A 71 -14.31 6.12 -11.73
N LYS A 72 -15.42 6.06 -12.48
CA LYS A 72 -16.56 6.95 -12.28
C LYS A 72 -17.17 6.82 -10.88
N SER A 73 -17.27 5.59 -10.35
CA SER A 73 -17.77 5.36 -8.98
C SER A 73 -16.83 6.00 -7.94
N TYR A 74 -15.51 5.89 -8.11
CA TYR A 74 -14.55 6.58 -7.24
C TYR A 74 -14.69 8.11 -7.30
N MET A 75 -14.86 8.65 -8.51
CA MET A 75 -14.98 10.10 -8.72
C MET A 75 -16.31 10.67 -8.20
N ALA A 76 -17.36 9.87 -8.10
CA ALA A 76 -18.67 10.31 -7.60
C ALA A 76 -18.62 10.81 -6.16
N GLY A 77 -17.70 10.30 -5.35
CA GLY A 77 -17.45 10.77 -3.99
C GLY A 77 -16.72 12.12 -3.89
N GLY A 78 -16.20 12.64 -5.01
CA GLY A 78 -15.37 13.85 -5.04
C GLY A 78 -13.94 13.63 -4.55
N ALA A 79 -13.11 14.67 -4.66
CA ALA A 79 -11.74 14.71 -4.13
C ALA A 79 -10.79 13.58 -4.63
N VAL A 80 -11.02 13.05 -5.82
CA VAL A 80 -10.24 11.99 -6.45
C VAL A 80 -9.61 12.47 -7.75
N HIS A 81 -8.33 12.16 -7.95
CA HIS A 81 -7.66 12.43 -9.22
C HIS A 81 -8.09 11.39 -10.27
N GLY A 82 -8.69 11.85 -11.38
CA GLY A 82 -9.32 10.98 -12.38
C GLY A 82 -8.38 9.95 -13.02
N ASP A 83 -7.15 10.36 -13.37
CA ASP A 83 -6.17 9.45 -13.98
C ASP A 83 -5.72 8.38 -12.99
N ILE A 84 -5.52 8.73 -11.71
CA ILE A 84 -5.20 7.75 -10.66
C ILE A 84 -6.36 6.80 -10.45
N ALA A 85 -7.60 7.30 -10.38
CA ALA A 85 -8.81 6.47 -10.26
C ALA A 85 -8.91 5.46 -11.40
N LEU A 86 -8.60 5.85 -12.63
CA LEU A 86 -8.62 4.96 -13.80
C LEU A 86 -7.53 3.89 -13.71
N VAL A 87 -6.31 4.26 -13.29
CA VAL A 87 -5.21 3.31 -13.10
C VAL A 87 -5.52 2.32 -11.99
N GLU A 88 -6.01 2.79 -10.84
CA GLU A 88 -6.44 1.93 -9.73
C GLU A 88 -7.55 0.96 -10.16
N ALA A 89 -8.56 1.46 -10.86
CA ALA A 89 -9.64 0.63 -11.39
C ALA A 89 -9.11 -0.45 -12.34
N ALA A 90 -8.26 -0.08 -13.29
CA ALA A 90 -7.69 -1.00 -14.27
C ALA A 90 -6.82 -2.10 -13.62
N LEU A 91 -6.11 -1.78 -12.55
CA LEU A 91 -5.21 -2.70 -11.85
C LEU A 91 -5.87 -3.43 -10.66
N SER A 92 -7.10 -3.06 -10.28
CA SER A 92 -7.76 -3.54 -9.06
C SER A 92 -7.90 -5.06 -9.01
N ALA A 93 -8.30 -5.69 -10.11
CA ALA A 93 -8.43 -7.15 -10.20
C ALA A 93 -7.06 -7.85 -10.09
N ARG A 94 -6.03 -7.30 -10.73
CA ARG A 94 -4.67 -7.85 -10.68
C ARG A 94 -4.08 -7.74 -9.26
N GLY A 95 -4.28 -6.60 -8.62
CA GLY A 95 -3.88 -6.40 -7.22
C GLY A 95 -4.58 -7.35 -6.27
N PHE A 96 -5.87 -7.56 -6.47
CA PHE A 96 -6.67 -8.50 -5.69
C PHE A 96 -6.16 -9.94 -5.81
N LEU A 97 -5.99 -10.44 -7.02
CA LEU A 97 -5.50 -11.80 -7.25
C LEU A 97 -4.10 -12.00 -6.68
N HIS A 98 -3.24 -10.97 -6.78
CA HIS A 98 -1.92 -11.01 -6.13
C HIS A 98 -2.04 -11.22 -4.61
N LEU A 99 -2.98 -10.56 -3.94
CA LEU A 99 -3.22 -10.75 -2.50
C LEU A 99 -3.78 -12.14 -2.19
N CYS A 100 -4.65 -12.69 -3.06
CA CYS A 100 -5.11 -14.06 -2.95
C CYS A 100 -3.94 -15.06 -3.05
N ASP A 101 -3.02 -14.87 -4.00
CA ASP A 101 -1.83 -15.70 -4.18
C ASP A 101 -0.88 -15.63 -2.96
N LEU A 102 -0.89 -14.52 -2.23
CA LEU A 102 -0.16 -14.36 -0.98
C LEU A 102 -0.87 -15.00 0.23
N GLY A 103 -2.05 -15.57 0.02
CA GLY A 103 -2.83 -16.25 1.06
C GLY A 103 -3.69 -15.32 1.92
N VAL A 104 -4.08 -14.14 1.43
CA VAL A 104 -5.13 -13.34 2.08
C VAL A 104 -6.46 -14.08 1.93
N PRO A 105 -7.18 -14.40 3.03
CA PRO A 105 -8.31 -15.33 2.99
C PRO A 105 -9.61 -14.65 2.53
N PHE A 106 -9.61 -14.10 1.32
CA PHE A 106 -10.84 -13.58 0.73
C PHE A 106 -11.83 -14.70 0.44
N PRO A 107 -13.12 -14.50 0.71
CA PRO A 107 -14.12 -15.53 0.48
C PRO A 107 -14.34 -15.77 -1.02
N HIS A 108 -14.52 -17.03 -1.39
CA HIS A 108 -14.89 -17.50 -2.71
C HIS A 108 -15.99 -18.55 -2.59
N ASP A 109 -16.71 -18.80 -3.68
CA ASP A 109 -17.71 -19.85 -3.77
C ASP A 109 -17.07 -21.25 -3.99
N GLU A 110 -17.91 -22.27 -4.15
CA GLU A 110 -17.50 -23.65 -4.39
C GLU A 110 -16.71 -23.84 -5.70
N LEU A 111 -16.85 -22.91 -6.64
CA LEU A 111 -16.17 -22.90 -7.94
C LEU A 111 -14.89 -22.05 -7.91
N GLY A 112 -14.52 -21.49 -6.76
CA GLY A 112 -13.37 -20.59 -6.61
C GLY A 112 -13.62 -19.18 -7.12
N GLN A 113 -14.88 -18.77 -7.31
CA GLN A 113 -15.22 -17.44 -7.80
C GLN A 113 -15.29 -16.43 -6.64
N TYR A 114 -14.58 -15.33 -6.78
CA TYR A 114 -14.59 -14.22 -5.82
C TYR A 114 -15.73 -13.23 -6.12
N ILE A 115 -16.95 -13.65 -5.86
CA ILE A 115 -18.16 -12.82 -6.08
C ILE A 115 -18.20 -11.76 -4.98
N GLY A 116 -18.16 -10.47 -5.40
CA GLY A 116 -18.26 -9.35 -4.50
C GLY A 116 -19.67 -9.09 -4.00
N TYR A 117 -19.82 -8.18 -3.05
CA TYR A 117 -21.08 -7.67 -2.56
C TYR A 117 -21.25 -6.18 -2.89
N LYS A 118 -22.51 -5.71 -2.82
CA LYS A 118 -22.87 -4.30 -3.00
C LYS A 118 -22.66 -3.56 -1.69
N THR A 119 -22.28 -2.29 -1.79
CA THR A 119 -22.24 -1.37 -0.65
C THR A 119 -23.21 -0.23 -0.87
N ASP A 120 -23.44 0.59 0.16
CA ASP A 120 -24.35 1.73 0.10
C ASP A 120 -23.99 2.76 -0.99
N HIS A 121 -22.73 2.79 -1.37
CA HIS A 121 -22.17 3.77 -2.31
C HIS A 121 -21.77 3.19 -3.67
N ASP A 122 -21.84 1.87 -3.83
CA ASP A 122 -21.55 1.22 -5.10
C ASP A 122 -22.65 0.25 -5.49
N PRO A 123 -23.37 0.49 -6.61
CA PRO A 123 -24.49 -0.34 -7.05
C PRO A 123 -24.05 -1.70 -7.57
N ARG A 124 -22.76 -1.90 -7.81
CA ARG A 124 -22.20 -3.15 -8.36
C ARG A 124 -21.54 -4.01 -7.29
N ARG A 125 -21.34 -5.29 -7.58
CA ARG A 125 -20.72 -6.25 -6.68
C ARG A 125 -19.19 -6.19 -6.73
N ARG A 126 -18.61 -5.08 -6.32
CA ARG A 126 -17.17 -4.81 -6.38
C ARG A 126 -16.45 -4.99 -5.04
N ALA A 127 -17.19 -4.90 -3.95
CA ALA A 127 -16.64 -5.00 -2.61
C ALA A 127 -16.35 -6.44 -2.22
N THR A 128 -15.23 -6.68 -1.56
CA THR A 128 -14.90 -7.94 -0.92
C THR A 128 -14.13 -7.68 0.36
N SER A 129 -14.20 -8.59 1.34
CA SER A 129 -13.42 -8.48 2.57
C SER A 129 -13.20 -9.87 3.17
N CYS A 130 -12.16 -10.00 3.97
CA CYS A 130 -11.94 -11.16 4.84
C CYS A 130 -12.24 -10.82 6.31
N GLY A 131 -13.19 -9.92 6.54
CA GLY A 131 -13.63 -9.47 7.85
C GLY A 131 -13.08 -8.09 8.23
N PRO A 132 -13.28 -7.66 9.50
CA PRO A 132 -12.99 -6.29 9.94
C PRO A 132 -11.51 -5.92 9.91
N TYR A 133 -10.62 -6.88 9.75
CA TYR A 133 -9.16 -6.69 9.71
C TYR A 133 -8.56 -6.99 8.34
N THR A 134 -9.31 -6.78 7.26
CA THR A 134 -8.86 -7.08 5.89
C THR A 134 -7.50 -6.44 5.56
N SER A 135 -7.29 -5.16 5.87
CA SER A 135 -6.01 -4.49 5.60
C SER A 135 -4.86 -5.03 6.45
N LYS A 136 -5.14 -5.49 7.67
CA LYS A 136 -4.16 -6.17 8.52
C LYS A 136 -3.73 -7.50 7.90
N GLU A 137 -4.69 -8.32 7.43
CA GLU A 137 -4.37 -9.60 6.77
C GLU A 137 -3.55 -9.38 5.49
N MET A 138 -3.86 -8.34 4.71
CA MET A 138 -3.06 -7.93 3.56
C MET A 138 -1.61 -7.59 3.96
N CYS A 139 -1.41 -6.75 4.99
CA CYS A 139 -0.08 -6.39 5.47
C CYS A 139 0.70 -7.60 5.99
N LEU A 140 0.05 -8.48 6.76
CA LEU A 140 0.68 -9.68 7.29
C LEU A 140 1.10 -10.66 6.17
N ALA A 141 0.29 -10.80 5.13
CA ALA A 141 0.62 -11.62 3.96
C ALA A 141 1.83 -11.04 3.20
N LEU A 142 1.86 -9.73 2.98
CA LEU A 142 2.99 -9.04 2.35
C LEU A 142 4.27 -9.15 3.19
N LEU A 143 4.19 -8.97 4.50
CA LEU A 143 5.33 -9.13 5.40
C LEU A 143 5.88 -10.56 5.39
N ARG A 144 5.00 -11.59 5.39
CA ARG A 144 5.43 -12.99 5.25
C ARG A 144 6.20 -13.21 3.95
N ALA A 145 5.66 -12.71 2.83
CA ALA A 145 6.31 -12.84 1.54
C ALA A 145 7.65 -12.10 1.46
N LEU A 146 7.76 -10.92 2.08
CA LEU A 146 9.01 -10.15 2.11
C LEU A 146 10.11 -10.83 2.94
N LYS A 147 9.76 -11.60 3.97
CA LYS A 147 10.74 -12.38 4.76
C LYS A 147 11.50 -13.41 3.93
N GLU A 148 10.91 -13.87 2.84
CA GLU A 148 11.53 -14.84 1.91
C GLU A 148 12.40 -14.14 0.84
N THR A 149 12.68 -12.85 1.01
CA THR A 149 13.42 -12.03 0.06
C THR A 149 14.66 -11.42 0.72
N SER A 150 15.51 -10.77 -0.09
CA SER A 150 16.62 -9.97 0.41
C SER A 150 16.25 -8.52 0.72
N VAL A 151 14.96 -8.16 0.69
CA VAL A 151 14.51 -6.81 1.03
C VAL A 151 14.77 -6.54 2.51
N GLU A 152 15.52 -5.49 2.78
CA GLU A 152 15.79 -5.04 4.14
C GLU A 152 14.64 -4.16 4.64
N ILE A 153 14.16 -4.43 5.85
CA ILE A 153 13.19 -3.58 6.54
C ILE A 153 13.86 -3.05 7.81
N ALA A 154 14.13 -1.76 7.82
CA ALA A 154 14.72 -1.07 8.96
C ALA A 154 13.62 -0.37 9.77
N GLU A 155 13.37 -0.89 10.96
CA GLU A 155 12.45 -0.28 11.93
C GLU A 155 13.12 0.83 12.74
N LYS A 156 12.34 1.60 13.47
CA LYS A 156 12.77 2.79 14.23
C LYS A 156 13.52 3.80 13.35
N ARG A 157 13.04 3.95 12.12
CA ARG A 157 13.59 4.90 11.15
C ARG A 157 12.51 5.87 10.71
N ILE A 158 12.80 7.17 10.85
CA ILE A 158 11.90 8.27 10.48
C ILE A 158 12.56 9.05 9.35
N ALA A 159 11.87 9.17 8.21
CA ALA A 159 12.30 10.08 7.15
C ALA A 159 12.05 11.53 7.59
N ALA A 160 13.12 12.24 7.92
CA ALA A 160 13.04 13.61 8.39
C ALA A 160 12.96 14.61 7.23
N GLU A 161 13.66 14.33 6.13
CA GLU A 161 13.69 15.21 4.95
C GLU A 161 13.97 14.40 3.70
N LEU A 162 13.30 14.76 2.58
CA LEU A 162 13.61 14.18 1.28
C LEU A 162 14.81 14.88 0.65
N LEU A 163 15.79 14.10 0.23
CA LEU A 163 16.93 14.61 -0.52
C LEU A 163 16.51 14.94 -1.95
N LYS A 164 16.92 16.10 -2.42
CA LYS A 164 16.65 16.55 -3.77
C LYS A 164 17.95 16.99 -4.44
N VAL A 165 18.24 16.42 -5.60
CA VAL A 165 19.39 16.75 -6.44
C VAL A 165 18.87 17.05 -7.84
N ASP A 166 19.19 18.21 -8.38
CA ASP A 166 18.78 18.66 -9.72
C ASP A 166 17.27 18.48 -10.00
N GLY A 167 16.45 18.77 -8.98
CA GLY A 167 15.00 18.63 -9.09
C GLY A 167 14.44 17.23 -8.92
N ARG A 168 15.26 16.21 -8.71
CA ARG A 168 14.87 14.80 -8.54
C ARG A 168 14.98 14.37 -7.10
N ALA A 169 14.07 13.48 -6.66
CA ALA A 169 14.23 12.80 -5.38
C ALA A 169 15.46 11.89 -5.45
N ALA A 170 16.33 12.00 -4.46
CA ALA A 170 17.60 11.29 -4.40
C ALA A 170 17.79 10.52 -3.08
N GLY A 171 16.71 10.24 -2.37
CA GLY A 171 16.71 9.56 -1.09
C GLY A 171 16.16 10.41 0.05
N ALA A 172 16.64 10.18 1.27
CA ALA A 172 16.18 10.88 2.47
C ALA A 172 17.28 11.07 3.51
N VAL A 173 17.12 12.10 4.35
CA VAL A 173 17.73 12.18 5.67
C VAL A 173 16.83 11.40 6.62
N VAL A 174 17.39 10.44 7.32
CA VAL A 174 16.66 9.49 8.16
C VAL A 174 17.14 9.61 9.60
N TYR A 175 16.23 9.78 10.55
CA TYR A 175 16.54 9.63 11.96
C TYR A 175 16.53 8.15 12.34
N ASN A 176 17.64 7.68 12.87
CA ASN A 176 17.80 6.34 13.40
C ASN A 176 17.53 6.36 14.90
N GLY A 177 16.37 5.89 15.32
CA GLY A 177 15.96 5.86 16.73
C GLY A 177 16.66 4.79 17.57
N GLU A 178 17.44 3.89 16.98
CA GLU A 178 18.26 2.93 17.74
C GLU A 178 19.60 3.53 18.14
N GLU A 179 20.19 4.33 17.25
CA GLU A 179 21.49 4.97 17.48
C GLU A 179 21.35 6.45 17.87
N GLU A 180 20.11 6.96 17.91
CA GLU A 180 19.77 8.36 18.23
C GLU A 180 20.54 9.37 17.36
N CYS A 181 20.70 9.06 16.06
CA CYS A 181 21.46 9.90 15.15
C CYS A 181 20.78 10.02 13.79
N PHE A 182 21.20 11.02 13.01
CA PHE A 182 20.78 11.16 11.61
C PHE A 182 21.70 10.41 10.67
N GLU A 183 21.13 9.79 9.68
CA GLU A 183 21.77 9.10 8.58
C GLU A 183 21.34 9.72 7.25
N THR A 184 22.19 9.64 6.22
CA THR A 184 21.82 9.98 4.85
C THR A 184 21.67 8.69 4.06
N VAL A 185 20.49 8.45 3.53
CA VAL A 185 20.22 7.35 2.60
C VAL A 185 19.99 7.94 1.21
N THR A 186 20.98 7.81 0.32
CA THR A 186 20.81 8.18 -1.08
C THR A 186 20.25 7.00 -1.87
N ALA A 187 19.40 7.26 -2.85
CA ALA A 187 18.76 6.24 -3.64
C ALA A 187 18.55 6.69 -5.10
N GLU A 188 18.65 5.73 -6.02
CA GLU A 188 18.29 5.96 -7.43
C GLU A 188 16.77 6.20 -7.57
N ASN A 189 15.98 5.49 -6.75
CA ASN A 189 14.53 5.57 -6.75
C ASN A 189 14.02 5.72 -5.32
N THR A 190 12.98 6.56 -5.14
CA THR A 190 12.32 6.73 -3.84
C THR A 190 10.82 6.48 -3.98
N VAL A 191 10.29 5.52 -3.23
CA VAL A 191 8.86 5.25 -3.11
C VAL A 191 8.37 5.89 -1.83
N PHE A 192 7.48 6.88 -1.95
CA PHE A 192 6.91 7.60 -0.83
C PHE A 192 5.55 7.00 -0.46
N ALA A 193 5.51 6.15 0.57
CA ALA A 193 4.35 5.36 0.97
C ALA A 193 3.94 5.59 2.43
N VAL A 194 3.94 6.85 2.86
CA VAL A 194 3.75 7.29 4.26
C VAL A 194 2.27 7.38 4.70
N GLY A 195 1.34 7.04 3.82
CA GLY A 195 -0.10 7.16 4.12
C GLY A 195 -0.65 8.56 3.89
N GLY A 196 -1.83 8.85 4.44
CA GLY A 196 -2.49 10.14 4.30
C GLY A 196 -1.87 11.21 5.20
N PRO A 197 -1.85 12.49 4.79
CA PRO A 197 -1.22 13.58 5.53
C PRO A 197 -2.15 14.14 6.63
N GLY A 198 -2.58 13.29 7.56
CA GLY A 198 -3.49 13.66 8.65
C GLY A 198 -3.01 14.85 9.49
N GLY A 199 -1.71 14.89 9.78
CA GLY A 199 -1.10 15.95 10.59
C GLY A 199 -1.05 17.34 9.92
N LEU A 200 -1.42 17.47 8.65
CA LEU A 200 -1.54 18.77 7.98
C LEU A 200 -2.86 19.50 8.31
N TYR A 201 -3.83 18.82 8.88
CA TYR A 201 -5.15 19.35 9.15
C TYR A 201 -5.34 19.62 10.64
N ALA A 202 -6.04 20.69 11.00
CA ALA A 202 -6.37 21.03 12.38
C ALA A 202 -7.25 19.95 13.05
N THR A 203 -8.04 19.23 12.24
CA THR A 203 -8.84 18.08 12.68
C THR A 203 -8.65 16.95 11.70
N SER A 204 -8.29 15.78 12.20
CA SER A 204 -8.09 14.58 11.40
C SER A 204 -8.63 13.37 12.13
N VAL A 205 -9.20 12.42 11.37
CA VAL A 205 -9.58 11.08 11.88
C VAL A 205 -8.39 10.11 11.88
N TYR A 206 -7.28 10.52 11.27
CA TYR A 206 -6.03 9.76 11.29
C TYR A 206 -5.12 10.31 12.40
N PRO A 207 -4.27 9.48 13.00
CA PRO A 207 -3.24 9.95 13.90
C PRO A 207 -2.31 10.94 13.19
N PRO A 208 -1.75 11.91 13.91
CA PRO A 208 -0.84 12.89 13.37
C PRO A 208 0.45 12.26 12.84
#